data_88279faf26e3960adff5c3d168929e20
#
_entry.id   88279faf26e3960adff5c3d168929e20
#
_cell.length_a   1.000
_cell.length_b   1.000
_cell.length_c   1.000
_cell.angle_alpha   90.00
_cell.angle_beta   90.00
_cell.angle_gamma   90.00
#
_symmetry.space_group_name_H-M   'P 1'
#
loop_
_entity.id
_entity.type
_entity.pdbx_description
1 polymer ?
#
loop_
_entity_poly.entity_id
_entity_poly.type
_entity_poly.pdbx_seq_one_letter_code
_entity_poly.pdbx_strand_id
1 'polypeptide(L)'
;MTATRGMVLVSGAPGAGKTTLAVPLAAALGLPLLSKDQIKETLFDALDYPAGDLAASRRAGAAAMQVLWTLAETFPSVVLEANFRPHSDYERSRIDLLHGRLVEVHCACPPAVAAQRYATRAASATHHRAHVLSRLSDDMLAEFDQPLGVGQLIRVDTTESVDMATLTATIQAVFSGGGPSRQAVRQHRSP
;
A
#
# COMPACT_ATOMS: atom_id res chain seq x y z
N MET A 1 -21.35 -13.65 16.44
CA MET A 1 -19.88 -13.55 16.42
C MET A 1 -19.52 -12.35 15.54
N THR A 2 -19.00 -11.27 16.10
CA THR A 2 -18.53 -10.12 15.33
C THR A 2 -17.34 -10.57 14.51
N ALA A 3 -17.43 -10.45 13.18
CA ALA A 3 -16.31 -10.75 12.28
C ALA A 3 -15.10 -9.92 12.72
N THR A 4 -13.96 -10.57 12.91
CA THR A 4 -12.73 -9.88 13.28
C THR A 4 -12.33 -8.94 12.14
N ARG A 5 -12.17 -7.65 12.43
CA ARG A 5 -11.69 -6.67 11.43
C ARG A 5 -10.28 -7.06 10.98
N GLY A 6 -10.07 -7.05 9.68
CA GLY A 6 -8.78 -7.39 9.06
C GLY A 6 -8.35 -6.35 8.04
N MET A 7 -7.17 -5.76 8.23
CA MET A 7 -6.58 -4.77 7.32
C MET A 7 -5.34 -5.36 6.67
N VAL A 8 -5.26 -5.31 5.35
CA VAL A 8 -4.06 -5.67 4.60
C VAL A 8 -3.44 -4.39 4.03
N LEU A 9 -2.20 -4.11 4.38
CA LEU A 9 -1.42 -3.04 3.77
C LEU A 9 -0.46 -3.63 2.74
N VAL A 10 -0.62 -3.26 1.49
CA VAL A 10 0.31 -3.63 0.41
C VAL A 10 1.30 -2.49 0.23
N SER A 11 2.54 -2.69 0.70
CA SER A 11 3.63 -1.72 0.72
C SER A 11 4.76 -2.06 -0.27
N GLY A 12 5.69 -1.15 -0.46
CA GLY A 12 6.86 -1.32 -1.31
C GLY A 12 7.14 -0.13 -2.22
N ALA A 13 8.30 -0.11 -2.85
CA ALA A 13 8.74 0.99 -3.70
C ALA A 13 7.83 1.19 -4.95
N PRO A 14 7.78 2.39 -5.54
CA PRO A 14 7.19 2.56 -6.86
C PRO A 14 7.87 1.63 -7.88
N GLY A 15 7.08 0.92 -8.68
CA GLY A 15 7.61 -0.11 -9.60
C GLY A 15 7.78 -1.50 -8.99
N ALA A 16 7.64 -1.68 -7.67
CA ALA A 16 7.75 -2.99 -7.01
C ALA A 16 6.54 -3.93 -7.23
N GLY A 17 5.58 -3.61 -8.09
CA GLY A 17 4.49 -4.52 -8.42
C GLY A 17 3.30 -4.54 -7.46
N LYS A 18 3.18 -3.55 -6.57
CA LYS A 18 2.10 -3.45 -5.58
C LYS A 18 0.70 -3.61 -6.17
N THR A 19 0.36 -2.84 -7.18
CA THR A 19 -0.97 -2.86 -7.81
C THR A 19 -1.24 -4.20 -8.50
N THR A 20 -0.21 -4.77 -9.14
CA THR A 20 -0.28 -6.10 -9.78
C THR A 20 -0.59 -7.20 -8.75
N LEU A 21 -0.10 -7.04 -7.52
CA LEU A 21 -0.38 -7.96 -6.41
C LEU A 21 -1.70 -7.63 -5.72
N ALA A 22 -1.98 -6.37 -5.42
CA ALA A 22 -3.11 -5.95 -4.58
C ALA A 22 -4.47 -6.24 -5.22
N VAL A 23 -4.60 -6.08 -6.54
CA VAL A 23 -5.86 -6.32 -7.26
C VAL A 23 -6.31 -7.77 -7.14
N PRO A 24 -5.53 -8.78 -7.56
CA PRO A 24 -5.94 -10.18 -7.40
C PRO A 24 -6.01 -10.62 -5.94
N LEU A 25 -5.18 -10.06 -5.04
CA LEU A 25 -5.23 -10.37 -3.61
C LEU A 25 -6.55 -9.90 -2.99
N ALA A 26 -6.98 -8.68 -3.26
CA ALA A 26 -8.26 -8.16 -2.77
C ALA A 26 -9.44 -9.01 -3.27
N ALA A 27 -9.42 -9.38 -4.55
CA ALA A 27 -10.43 -10.27 -5.13
C ALA A 27 -10.44 -11.64 -4.44
N ALA A 28 -9.27 -12.26 -4.23
CA ALA A 28 -9.14 -13.58 -3.58
C ALA A 28 -9.58 -13.56 -2.11
N LEU A 29 -9.36 -12.43 -1.41
CA LEU A 29 -9.82 -12.23 -0.03
C LEU A 29 -11.30 -11.84 0.06
N GLY A 30 -11.94 -11.46 -1.04
CA GLY A 30 -13.30 -10.89 -1.04
C GLY A 30 -13.38 -9.53 -0.32
N LEU A 31 -12.31 -8.75 -0.35
CA LEU A 31 -12.21 -7.45 0.33
C LEU A 31 -12.19 -6.29 -0.66
N PRO A 32 -12.73 -5.12 -0.29
CA PRO A 32 -12.54 -3.91 -1.07
C PRO A 32 -11.05 -3.53 -1.15
N LEU A 33 -10.64 -2.94 -2.27
CA LEU A 33 -9.31 -2.37 -2.48
C LEU A 33 -9.38 -0.85 -2.48
N LEU A 34 -8.59 -0.20 -1.66
CA LEU A 34 -8.31 1.23 -1.73
C LEU A 34 -6.89 1.44 -2.25
N SER A 35 -6.77 1.87 -3.50
CA SER A 35 -5.49 2.20 -4.11
C SER A 35 -5.27 3.71 -4.10
N LYS A 36 -4.19 4.14 -3.48
CA LYS A 36 -3.82 5.56 -3.39
C LYS A 36 -3.61 6.17 -4.78
N ASP A 37 -3.00 5.44 -5.70
CA ASP A 37 -2.72 5.98 -7.03
C ASP A 37 -4.02 6.13 -7.85
N GLN A 38 -4.96 5.19 -7.74
CA GLN A 38 -6.29 5.31 -8.35
C GLN A 38 -7.06 6.52 -7.81
N ILE A 39 -7.04 6.74 -6.49
CA ILE A 39 -7.67 7.93 -5.87
C ILE A 39 -6.99 9.21 -6.37
N LYS A 40 -5.64 9.22 -6.44
CA LYS A 40 -4.87 10.36 -6.94
C LYS A 40 -5.25 10.71 -8.39
N GLU A 41 -5.32 9.72 -9.26
CA GLU A 41 -5.66 9.88 -10.67
C GLU A 41 -7.08 10.46 -10.83
N THR A 42 -8.04 9.89 -10.09
CA THR A 42 -9.42 10.39 -10.06
C THR A 42 -9.50 11.85 -9.59
N LEU A 43 -8.80 12.20 -8.51
CA LEU A 43 -8.77 13.58 -8.01
C LEU A 43 -8.09 14.53 -8.99
N PHE A 44 -7.01 14.09 -9.65
CA PHE A 44 -6.28 14.89 -10.61
C PHE A 44 -7.16 15.27 -11.80
N ASP A 45 -7.95 14.32 -12.29
CA ASP A 45 -8.87 14.53 -13.39
C ASP A 45 -10.10 15.35 -12.97
N ALA A 46 -10.72 15.03 -11.86
CA ALA A 46 -11.92 15.70 -11.40
C ALA A 46 -11.68 17.19 -11.04
N LEU A 47 -10.45 17.54 -10.66
CA LEU A 47 -10.04 18.92 -10.37
C LEU A 47 -9.40 19.62 -11.57
N ASP A 48 -9.42 18.97 -12.74
CA ASP A 48 -8.89 19.47 -14.02
C ASP A 48 -7.46 20.03 -13.90
N TYR A 49 -6.59 19.33 -13.16
CA TYR A 49 -5.21 19.74 -13.03
C TYR A 49 -4.43 19.59 -14.34
N PRO A 50 -3.57 20.57 -14.68
CA PRO A 50 -2.82 20.53 -15.94
C PRO A 50 -1.78 19.41 -15.94
N ALA A 51 -1.63 18.72 -17.08
CA ALA A 51 -0.59 17.73 -17.27
C ALA A 51 0.79 18.35 -17.10
N GLY A 52 1.72 17.64 -16.44
CA GLY A 52 3.08 18.12 -16.18
C GLY A 52 3.24 19.03 -14.96
N ASP A 53 2.15 19.43 -14.30
CA ASP A 53 2.22 20.20 -13.05
C ASP A 53 2.58 19.30 -11.86
N LEU A 54 3.85 19.33 -11.47
CA LEU A 54 4.38 18.56 -10.33
C LEU A 54 3.76 19.01 -9.00
N ALA A 55 3.46 20.29 -8.84
CA ALA A 55 2.85 20.79 -7.59
C ALA A 55 1.41 20.29 -7.47
N ALA A 56 0.63 20.32 -8.54
CA ALA A 56 -0.71 19.74 -8.60
C ALA A 56 -0.68 18.23 -8.37
N SER A 57 0.26 17.51 -8.99
CA SER A 57 0.46 16.07 -8.77
C SER A 57 0.75 15.74 -7.30
N ARG A 58 1.58 16.55 -6.62
CA ARG A 58 1.87 16.38 -5.19
C ARG A 58 0.66 16.67 -4.32
N ARG A 59 -0.10 17.74 -4.60
CA ARG A 59 -1.35 18.05 -3.90
C ARG A 59 -2.38 16.93 -4.03
N ALA A 60 -2.61 16.44 -5.25
CA ALA A 60 -3.50 15.30 -5.49
C ALA A 60 -3.04 14.05 -4.75
N GLY A 61 -1.72 13.79 -4.72
CA GLY A 61 -1.15 12.66 -3.98
C GLY A 61 -1.35 12.76 -2.47
N ALA A 62 -1.17 13.96 -1.89
CA ALA A 62 -1.43 14.21 -0.46
C ALA A 62 -2.92 14.05 -0.13
N ALA A 63 -3.82 14.61 -0.97
CA ALA A 63 -5.26 14.46 -0.81
C ALA A 63 -5.69 12.99 -0.93
N ALA A 64 -5.12 12.24 -1.88
CA ALA A 64 -5.39 10.81 -2.03
C ALA A 64 -5.03 9.99 -0.78
N MET A 65 -3.92 10.30 -0.11
CA MET A 65 -3.57 9.65 1.17
C MET A 65 -4.57 9.99 2.27
N GLN A 66 -5.04 11.23 2.34
CA GLN A 66 -6.08 11.63 3.29
C GLN A 66 -7.38 10.85 3.07
N VAL A 67 -7.83 10.78 1.81
CA VAL A 67 -9.05 10.03 1.42
C VAL A 67 -8.88 8.55 1.75
N LEU A 68 -7.73 7.95 1.40
CA LEU A 68 -7.43 6.55 1.69
C LEU A 68 -7.57 6.23 3.18
N TRP A 69 -6.96 7.04 4.05
CA TRP A 69 -7.04 6.85 5.50
C TRP A 69 -8.44 7.05 6.04
N THR A 70 -9.15 8.11 5.59
CA THR A 70 -10.53 8.37 6.00
C THR A 70 -11.45 7.21 5.66
N LEU A 71 -11.34 6.66 4.45
CA LEU A 71 -12.13 5.51 4.04
C LEU A 71 -11.73 4.23 4.79
N ALA A 72 -10.43 4.01 5.02
CA ALA A 72 -9.93 2.83 5.73
C ALA A 72 -10.55 2.69 7.15
N GLU A 73 -10.82 3.81 7.83
CA GLU A 73 -11.46 3.81 9.14
C GLU A 73 -12.92 3.34 9.11
N THR A 74 -13.59 3.48 7.96
CA THR A 74 -15.02 3.14 7.81
C THR A 74 -15.26 1.67 7.45
N PHE A 75 -14.28 1.02 6.80
CA PHE A 75 -14.42 -0.38 6.41
C PHE A 75 -14.16 -1.35 7.56
N PRO A 76 -14.96 -2.41 7.71
CA PRO A 76 -14.67 -3.47 8.67
C PRO A 76 -13.42 -4.27 8.31
N SER A 77 -13.15 -4.44 7.00
CA SER A 77 -11.94 -5.07 6.46
C SER A 77 -11.67 -4.52 5.07
N VAL A 78 -10.39 -4.30 4.74
CA VAL A 78 -10.00 -3.65 3.48
C VAL A 78 -8.54 -3.96 3.13
N VAL A 79 -8.23 -3.95 1.84
CA VAL A 79 -6.86 -3.93 1.31
C VAL A 79 -6.50 -2.49 0.96
N LEU A 80 -5.42 -1.98 1.54
CA LEU A 80 -4.87 -0.64 1.30
C LEU A 80 -3.60 -0.78 0.46
N GLU A 81 -3.51 -0.09 -0.66
CA GLU A 81 -2.33 -0.11 -1.51
C GLU A 81 -1.79 1.31 -1.68
N ALA A 82 -0.52 1.51 -1.26
CA ALA A 82 0.17 2.79 -1.40
C ALA A 82 1.70 2.63 -1.28
N ASN A 83 2.42 3.70 -1.65
CA ASN A 83 3.81 3.88 -1.26
C ASN A 83 3.82 4.43 0.18
N PHE A 84 3.63 3.54 1.16
CA PHE A 84 3.69 3.91 2.57
C PHE A 84 5.13 4.21 2.98
N ARG A 85 5.31 5.24 3.83
CA ARG A 85 6.63 5.66 4.30
C ARG A 85 6.96 5.06 5.66
N PRO A 86 7.97 4.18 5.76
CA PRO A 86 8.30 3.46 7.01
C PRO A 86 8.60 4.37 8.19
N HIS A 87 9.16 5.56 7.91
CA HIS A 87 9.61 6.51 8.94
C HIS A 87 8.68 7.72 9.12
N SER A 88 7.48 7.69 8.54
CA SER A 88 6.52 8.77 8.66
C SER A 88 5.70 8.64 9.95
N ASP A 89 5.87 9.57 10.89
CA ASP A 89 5.05 9.64 12.11
C ASP A 89 3.57 9.87 11.77
N TYR A 90 3.29 10.63 10.70
CA TYR A 90 1.93 10.81 10.21
C TYR A 90 1.29 9.47 9.82
N GLU A 91 1.94 8.67 8.98
CA GLU A 91 1.37 7.38 8.55
C GLU A 91 1.27 6.41 9.73
N ARG A 92 2.25 6.38 10.63
CA ARG A 92 2.16 5.59 11.86
C ARG A 92 0.93 5.97 12.69
N SER A 93 0.70 7.27 12.90
CA SER A 93 -0.45 7.74 13.65
C SER A 93 -1.79 7.31 13.01
N ARG A 94 -1.88 7.33 11.67
CA ARG A 94 -3.06 6.86 10.94
C ARG A 94 -3.25 5.34 11.05
N ILE A 95 -2.16 4.58 10.92
CA ILE A 95 -2.19 3.13 11.11
C ILE A 95 -2.62 2.76 12.53
N ASP A 96 -2.20 3.56 13.53
CA ASP A 96 -2.57 3.35 14.93
C ASP A 96 -4.05 3.55 15.23
N LEU A 97 -4.77 4.29 14.39
CA LEU A 97 -6.22 4.43 14.46
C LEU A 97 -6.97 3.25 13.85
N LEU A 98 -6.33 2.45 13.01
CA LEU A 98 -6.97 1.28 12.43
C LEU A 98 -7.19 0.20 13.49
N HIS A 99 -8.40 -0.31 13.56
CA HIS A 99 -8.78 -1.35 14.49
C HIS A 99 -8.79 -2.72 13.83
N GLY A 100 -8.43 -3.75 14.60
CA GLY A 100 -8.46 -5.13 14.14
C GLY A 100 -7.08 -5.71 13.88
N ARG A 101 -7.05 -6.83 13.14
CA ARG A 101 -5.81 -7.51 12.78
C ARG A 101 -5.19 -6.85 11.57
N LEU A 102 -3.90 -6.61 11.66
CA LEU A 102 -3.14 -5.94 10.61
C LEU A 102 -2.14 -6.91 9.99
N VAL A 103 -2.15 -6.99 8.68
CA VAL A 103 -1.16 -7.70 7.88
C VAL A 103 -0.50 -6.71 6.94
N GLU A 104 0.82 -6.65 6.96
CA GLU A 104 1.58 -5.95 5.95
C GLU A 104 2.12 -6.95 4.93
N VAL A 105 1.75 -6.77 3.66
CA VAL A 105 2.32 -7.46 2.52
C VAL A 105 3.30 -6.52 1.84
N HIS A 106 4.58 -6.75 2.08
CA HIS A 106 5.64 -5.91 1.51
C HIS A 106 6.16 -6.51 0.20
N CYS A 107 5.93 -5.79 -0.90
CA CYS A 107 6.44 -6.13 -2.23
C CYS A 107 7.94 -5.87 -2.29
N ALA A 108 8.75 -6.91 -2.12
CA ALA A 108 10.20 -6.86 -2.24
C ALA A 108 10.59 -6.97 -3.72
N CYS A 109 11.47 -6.05 -4.16
CA CYS A 109 11.97 -6.02 -5.53
C CYS A 109 13.30 -5.28 -5.53
N PRO A 110 14.36 -5.80 -6.22
CA PRO A 110 15.61 -5.06 -6.34
C PRO A 110 15.39 -3.65 -6.89
N PRO A 111 16.02 -2.61 -6.32
CA PRO A 111 15.81 -1.21 -6.72
C PRO A 111 15.98 -0.98 -8.22
N ALA A 112 16.97 -1.62 -8.86
CA ALA A 112 17.18 -1.51 -10.30
C ALA A 112 15.99 -2.05 -11.12
N VAL A 113 15.37 -3.16 -10.68
CA VAL A 113 14.20 -3.75 -11.34
C VAL A 113 12.98 -2.84 -11.16
N ALA A 114 12.78 -2.30 -9.94
CA ALA A 114 11.71 -1.37 -9.66
C ALA A 114 11.83 -0.09 -10.49
N ALA A 115 13.04 0.48 -10.58
CA ALA A 115 13.35 1.65 -11.40
C ALA A 115 13.06 1.42 -12.89
N GLN A 116 13.50 0.26 -13.42
CA GLN A 116 13.26 -0.11 -14.81
C GLN A 116 11.76 -0.27 -15.11
N ARG A 117 11.03 -1.00 -14.27
CA ARG A 117 9.57 -1.19 -14.40
C ARG A 117 8.83 0.15 -14.35
N TYR A 118 9.25 1.04 -13.43
CA TYR A 118 8.68 2.38 -13.33
C TYR A 118 8.92 3.19 -14.61
N ALA A 119 10.15 3.26 -15.11
CA ALA A 119 10.49 4.00 -16.32
C ALA A 119 9.76 3.44 -17.57
N THR A 120 9.66 2.12 -17.70
CA THR A 120 8.92 1.47 -18.80
C THR A 120 7.44 1.85 -18.75
N ARG A 121 6.82 1.83 -17.58
CA ARG A 121 5.42 2.25 -17.40
C ARG A 121 5.24 3.75 -17.70
N ALA A 122 6.17 4.60 -17.24
CA ALA A 122 6.13 6.03 -17.47
C ALA A 122 6.23 6.41 -18.95
N ALA A 123 6.86 5.56 -19.79
CA ALA A 123 6.95 5.73 -21.23
C ALA A 123 5.73 5.18 -21.99
N SER A 124 4.82 4.49 -21.33
CA SER A 124 3.65 3.90 -21.98
C SER A 124 2.54 4.93 -22.25
N ALA A 125 1.76 4.73 -23.29
CA ALA A 125 0.61 5.58 -23.61
C ALA A 125 -0.52 5.51 -22.56
N THR A 126 -0.50 4.48 -21.70
CA THR A 126 -1.48 4.29 -20.62
C THR A 126 -1.03 4.94 -19.30
N HIS A 127 0.15 5.60 -19.30
CA HIS A 127 0.64 6.27 -18.09
C HIS A 127 -0.22 7.51 -17.79
N HIS A 128 -0.82 7.52 -16.59
CA HIS A 128 -1.74 8.59 -16.27
C HIS A 128 -1.01 9.93 -16.04
N ARG A 129 -1.57 11.01 -16.56
CA ARG A 129 -1.00 12.38 -16.51
C ARG A 129 -0.77 12.94 -15.10
N ALA A 130 -1.39 12.34 -14.07
CA ALA A 130 -1.14 12.68 -12.67
C ALA A 130 0.27 12.27 -12.19
N HIS A 131 0.96 11.37 -12.89
CA HIS A 131 2.31 10.91 -12.55
C HIS A 131 3.33 11.61 -13.43
N VAL A 132 3.86 12.73 -12.95
CA VAL A 132 4.71 13.64 -13.73
C VAL A 132 6.15 13.13 -13.88
N LEU A 133 6.64 12.33 -12.94
CA LEU A 133 8.02 11.84 -12.98
C LEU A 133 8.13 10.68 -13.98
N SER A 134 9.12 10.74 -14.86
CA SER A 134 9.47 9.65 -15.78
C SER A 134 10.50 8.69 -15.22
N ARG A 135 11.26 9.11 -14.21
CA ARG A 135 12.26 8.30 -13.51
C ARG A 135 12.25 8.63 -12.03
N LEU A 136 12.72 7.67 -11.22
CA LEU A 136 12.89 7.82 -9.79
C LEU A 136 14.37 7.85 -9.45
N SER A 137 14.77 8.69 -8.49
CA SER A 137 16.12 8.65 -7.92
C SER A 137 16.26 7.46 -6.96
N ASP A 138 17.52 7.09 -6.69
CA ASP A 138 17.81 6.00 -5.74
C ASP A 138 17.29 6.34 -4.33
N ASP A 139 17.35 7.60 -3.91
CA ASP A 139 16.79 8.04 -2.63
C ASP A 139 15.27 7.84 -2.57
N MET A 140 14.57 8.14 -3.66
CA MET A 140 13.11 7.91 -3.75
C MET A 140 12.75 6.42 -3.71
N LEU A 141 13.59 5.55 -4.25
CA LEU A 141 13.38 4.11 -4.16
C LEU A 141 13.69 3.59 -2.76
N ALA A 142 14.80 4.04 -2.17
CA ALA A 142 15.22 3.65 -0.82
C ALA A 142 14.22 4.06 0.26
N GLU A 143 13.51 5.19 0.07
CA GLU A 143 12.47 5.66 1.01
C GLU A 143 11.37 4.61 1.24
N PHE A 144 11.08 3.76 0.24
CA PHE A 144 9.97 2.79 0.28
C PHE A 144 10.42 1.33 0.23
N ASP A 145 11.73 1.05 0.26
CA ASP A 145 12.28 -0.30 0.14
C ASP A 145 12.16 -1.10 1.44
N GLN A 146 11.86 -0.43 2.54
CA GLN A 146 11.67 -1.07 3.84
C GLN A 146 10.19 -1.20 4.20
N PRO A 147 9.79 -2.30 4.87
CA PRO A 147 8.43 -2.43 5.36
C PRO A 147 8.16 -1.42 6.48
N LEU A 148 6.89 -1.10 6.67
CA LEU A 148 6.41 -0.31 7.80
C LEU A 148 6.67 -0.98 9.15
N GLY A 149 6.73 -2.30 9.16
CA GLY A 149 6.88 -3.10 10.37
C GLY A 149 5.63 -3.08 11.25
N VAL A 150 4.44 -3.16 10.63
CA VAL A 150 3.16 -3.10 11.31
C VAL A 150 2.39 -4.41 11.18
N GLY A 151 1.85 -4.91 12.29
CA GLY A 151 1.11 -6.17 12.30
C GLY A 151 1.96 -7.38 11.93
N GLN A 152 1.35 -8.35 11.25
CA GLN A 152 2.05 -9.51 10.69
C GLN A 152 2.68 -9.11 9.35
N LEU A 153 4.00 -9.17 9.27
CA LEU A 153 4.73 -8.89 8.03
C LEU A 153 4.85 -10.14 7.17
N ILE A 154 4.48 -10.03 5.90
CA ILE A 154 4.72 -11.01 4.84
C ILE A 154 5.53 -10.31 3.74
N ARG A 155 6.77 -10.75 3.51
CA ARG A 155 7.58 -10.27 2.38
C ARG A 155 7.29 -11.12 1.16
N VAL A 156 7.02 -10.49 0.03
CA VAL A 156 6.71 -11.13 -1.23
C VAL A 156 7.71 -10.68 -2.28
N ASP A 157 8.49 -11.60 -2.81
CA ASP A 157 9.33 -11.32 -3.99
C ASP A 157 8.42 -11.18 -5.21
N THR A 158 8.40 -9.99 -5.77
CA THR A 158 7.57 -9.65 -6.94
C THR A 158 8.36 -9.73 -8.26
N THR A 159 9.59 -10.21 -8.24
CA THR A 159 10.35 -10.52 -9.46
C THR A 159 9.88 -11.82 -10.10
N GLU A 160 9.31 -12.69 -9.29
CA GLU A 160 8.74 -13.99 -9.68
C GLU A 160 7.20 -13.98 -9.63
N SER A 161 6.59 -15.05 -10.10
CA SER A 161 5.15 -15.25 -9.96
C SER A 161 4.78 -15.55 -8.50
N VAL A 162 3.80 -14.82 -7.96
CA VAL A 162 3.37 -14.98 -6.57
C VAL A 162 2.33 -16.10 -6.45
N ASP A 163 2.54 -17.03 -5.53
CA ASP A 163 1.51 -18.00 -5.16
C ASP A 163 0.40 -17.31 -4.35
N MET A 164 -0.63 -16.89 -5.09
CA MET A 164 -1.79 -16.19 -4.53
C MET A 164 -2.60 -17.06 -3.56
N ALA A 165 -2.65 -18.38 -3.79
CA ALA A 165 -3.39 -19.28 -2.91
C ALA A 165 -2.74 -19.37 -1.53
N THR A 166 -1.42 -19.59 -1.49
CA THR A 166 -0.65 -19.60 -0.24
C THR A 166 -0.68 -18.25 0.48
N LEU A 167 -0.52 -17.14 -0.26
CA LEU A 167 -0.57 -15.80 0.32
C LEU A 167 -1.94 -15.51 0.96
N THR A 168 -3.03 -15.81 0.24
CA THR A 168 -4.39 -15.61 0.72
C THR A 168 -4.68 -16.45 1.96
N ALA A 169 -4.32 -17.74 1.95
CA ALA A 169 -4.51 -18.63 3.09
C ALA A 169 -3.75 -18.14 4.33
N THR A 170 -2.52 -17.64 4.15
CA THR A 170 -1.69 -17.08 5.23
C THR A 170 -2.37 -15.86 5.87
N ILE A 171 -2.89 -14.93 5.06
CA ILE A 171 -3.60 -13.75 5.56
C ILE A 171 -4.89 -14.14 6.28
N GLN A 172 -5.67 -15.07 5.73
CA GLN A 172 -6.90 -15.56 6.37
C GLN A 172 -6.63 -16.24 7.71
N ALA A 173 -5.53 -16.99 7.83
CA ALA A 173 -5.10 -17.59 9.10
C ALA A 173 -4.81 -16.51 10.16
N VAL A 174 -4.16 -15.41 9.79
CA VAL A 174 -3.96 -14.26 10.69
C VAL A 174 -5.30 -13.67 11.11
N PHE A 175 -6.23 -13.47 10.18
CA PHE A 175 -7.54 -12.91 10.50
C PHE A 175 -8.40 -13.82 11.39
N SER A 176 -8.21 -15.14 11.27
CA SER A 176 -8.95 -16.13 12.08
C SER A 176 -8.41 -16.36 13.49
N GLY A 177 -7.29 -15.79 13.85
CA GLY A 177 -6.77 -15.89 15.21
C GLY A 177 -5.38 -16.51 15.37
N GLY A 178 -4.73 -16.91 14.28
CA GLY A 178 -3.42 -17.55 14.28
C GLY A 178 -2.19 -16.63 14.47
N GLY A 179 -2.37 -15.33 14.74
CA GLY A 179 -1.28 -14.37 14.88
C GLY A 179 -1.47 -13.38 16.04
N PRO A 180 -0.43 -12.63 16.45
CA PRO A 180 -0.51 -11.68 17.55
C PRO A 180 -1.50 -10.55 17.21
N SER A 181 -2.48 -10.28 18.11
CA SER A 181 -3.34 -9.13 18.01
C SER A 181 -2.60 -7.86 18.44
N ARG A 182 -2.95 -6.70 17.88
CA ARG A 182 -2.37 -5.38 18.24
C ARG A 182 -2.48 -5.04 19.74
N GLN A 183 -3.48 -5.56 20.43
CA GLN A 183 -3.63 -5.36 21.87
C GLN A 183 -2.52 -6.02 22.70
N ALA A 184 -1.96 -7.13 22.25
CA ALA A 184 -0.87 -7.80 22.94
C ALA A 184 0.47 -7.04 22.87
N VAL A 185 0.69 -6.25 21.80
CA VAL A 185 1.93 -5.48 21.60
C VAL A 185 1.99 -4.22 22.48
N ARG A 186 0.83 -3.64 22.86
CA ARG A 186 0.80 -2.46 23.75
C ARG A 186 1.14 -2.76 25.21
N GLN A 187 0.96 -4.01 25.69
CA GLN A 187 1.23 -4.38 27.08
C GLN A 187 2.72 -4.61 27.41
N HIS A 188 3.60 -4.65 26.39
CA HIS A 188 5.04 -4.87 26.60
C HIS A 188 5.91 -3.62 26.43
N ARG A 189 5.30 -2.42 26.34
CA ARG A 189 6.04 -1.15 26.44
C ARG A 189 5.62 -0.44 27.72
N SER A 190 6.14 -0.85 28.83
CA SER A 190 6.25 -0.08 30.07
C SER A 190 7.71 0.14 30.44
N PRO A 191 8.03 1.25 31.08
CA PRO A 191 9.26 2.03 31.00
C PRO A 191 10.51 1.35 31.50
#